data_fa2ff8c5d18d9f63d98e245fcf17b71b
#
_entry.id   fa2ff8c5d18d9f63d98e245fcf17b71b
#
_cell.length_a   1.000
_cell.length_b   1.000
_cell.length_c   1.000
_cell.angle_alpha   90.00
_cell.angle_beta   90.00
_cell.angle_gamma   90.00
#
_symmetry.space_group_name_H-M   'P 1'
#
loop_
_entity.id
_entity.type
_entity.pdbx_description
1 polymer ?
#
loop_
_entity_poly.entity_id
_entity_poly.type
_entity_poly.pdbx_seq_one_letter_code
_entity_poly.pdbx_strand_id
1 'polypeptide(L)' 'GYGSIIVEEGKKVAMERFGASTIDVEAQVYARTLYEKAGFRQVSDMFLEDGIPHIMMRFEP' A
#
# COMPACT_ATOMS: atom_id res chain seq x y z
N GLY A 1 -3.89 13.28 -6.48
CA GLY A 1 -5.18 12.78 -6.94
C GLY A 1 -5.94 12.03 -5.87
N TYR A 2 -7.10 11.54 -6.21
CA TYR A 2 -7.96 10.83 -5.25
C TYR A 2 -7.29 9.59 -4.66
N GLY A 3 -6.53 8.86 -5.47
CA GLY A 3 -5.87 7.65 -4.98
C GLY A 3 -4.89 7.95 -3.86
N SER A 4 -4.11 9.03 -3.99
CA SER A 4 -3.17 9.43 -2.94
C SER A 4 -3.89 9.82 -1.65
N ILE A 5 -5.01 10.54 -1.76
CA ILE A 5 -5.82 10.95 -0.62
C ILE A 5 -6.37 9.72 0.11
N ILE A 6 -6.89 8.74 -0.62
CA ILE A 6 -7.46 7.53 -0.04
C ILE A 6 -6.39 6.72 0.68
N VAL A 7 -5.19 6.58 0.11
CA VAL A 7 -4.09 5.87 0.74
C VAL A 7 -3.65 6.55 2.03
N GLU A 8 -3.52 7.88 2.02
CA GLU A 8 -3.14 8.65 3.21
C GLU A 8 -4.18 8.51 4.32
N GLU A 9 -5.47 8.58 3.99
CA GLU A 9 -6.54 8.38 4.97
C GLU A 9 -6.51 6.97 5.55
N GLY A 10 -6.29 5.95 4.73
CA GLY A 10 -6.18 4.57 5.18
C GLY A 10 -5.04 4.38 6.17
N LYS A 11 -3.87 4.96 5.89
CA LYS A 11 -2.72 4.93 6.80
C LYS A 11 -3.07 5.59 8.13
N LYS A 12 -3.66 6.77 8.08
CA LYS A 12 -4.01 7.54 9.26
C LYS A 12 -4.98 6.75 10.15
N VAL A 13 -6.02 6.18 9.57
CA VAL A 13 -7.00 5.39 10.32
C VAL A 13 -6.34 4.16 10.95
N ALA A 14 -5.52 3.43 10.20
CA ALA A 14 -4.82 2.26 10.72
C ALA A 14 -3.91 2.61 11.90
N MET A 15 -3.14 3.70 11.77
CA MET A 15 -2.23 4.13 12.84
C MET A 15 -2.98 4.59 14.08
N GLU A 16 -4.07 5.34 13.91
CA GLU A 16 -4.84 5.90 15.02
C GLU A 16 -5.70 4.86 15.73
N ARG A 17 -6.38 4.00 14.96
CA ARG A 17 -7.35 3.05 15.53
C ARG A 17 -6.74 1.75 16.02
N PHE A 18 -5.73 1.25 15.31
CA PHE A 18 -5.21 -0.08 15.57
C PHE A 18 -3.81 -0.06 16.16
N GLY A 19 -3.20 1.12 16.29
CA GLY A 19 -1.85 1.25 16.81
C GLY A 19 -0.82 0.49 15.99
N ALA A 20 -1.08 0.34 14.68
CA ALA A 20 -0.22 -0.43 13.81
C ALA A 20 1.16 0.17 13.69
N SER A 21 2.22 -0.66 13.84
CA SER A 21 3.59 -0.23 13.58
C SER A 21 3.96 -0.38 12.10
N THR A 22 3.26 -1.23 11.36
CA THR A 22 3.44 -1.40 9.93
C THR A 22 2.08 -1.59 9.26
N ILE A 23 2.00 -1.23 8.00
CA ILE A 23 0.80 -1.43 7.20
C ILE A 23 1.20 -2.16 5.93
N ASP A 24 0.65 -3.36 5.72
CA ASP A 24 0.88 -4.14 4.51
C ASP A 24 -0.35 -4.05 3.62
N VAL A 25 -0.13 -3.83 2.32
CA VAL A 25 -1.21 -3.80 1.33
C VAL A 25 -0.83 -4.66 0.14
N GLU A 26 -1.84 -5.26 -0.47
CA GLU A 26 -1.69 -5.93 -1.76
C GLU A 26 -2.08 -4.93 -2.84
N ALA A 27 -1.11 -4.52 -3.65
CA ALA A 27 -1.30 -3.47 -4.64
C ALA A 27 -1.15 -4.03 -6.05
N GLN A 28 -2.01 -3.60 -6.97
CA GLN A 28 -1.80 -3.88 -8.38
C GLN A 28 -0.54 -3.14 -8.84
N VAL A 29 0.26 -3.79 -9.69
CA VAL A 29 1.56 -3.25 -10.10
C VAL A 29 1.44 -1.83 -10.68
N TYR A 30 0.37 -1.56 -11.43
CA TYR A 30 0.19 -0.22 -12.01
C TYR A 30 -0.01 0.87 -10.95
N ALA A 31 -0.41 0.49 -9.73
CA ALA A 31 -0.60 1.44 -8.63
C ALA A 31 0.63 1.61 -7.74
N ARG A 32 1.74 0.93 -8.07
CA ARG A 32 2.96 0.96 -7.26
C ARG A 32 3.45 2.38 -6.97
N THR A 33 3.51 3.22 -7.99
CA THR A 33 3.98 4.60 -7.85
C THR A 33 3.13 5.39 -6.86
N LEU A 34 1.80 5.17 -6.88
CA LEU A 34 0.89 5.83 -5.96
C LEU A 34 1.24 5.48 -4.51
N TYR A 35 1.46 4.19 -4.23
CA TYR A 35 1.81 3.75 -2.88
C TYR A 35 3.21 4.21 -2.49
N GLU A 36 4.15 4.22 -3.42
CA GLU A 36 5.50 4.74 -3.14
C GLU A 36 5.48 6.20 -2.71
N LYS A 37 4.64 7.01 -3.36
CA LYS A 37 4.47 8.42 -2.97
C LYS A 37 3.89 8.58 -1.58
N ALA A 38 3.15 7.60 -1.11
CA ALA A 38 2.57 7.59 0.24
C ALA A 38 3.52 7.00 1.29
N GLY A 39 4.73 6.61 0.90
CA GLY A 39 5.73 6.10 1.81
C GLY A 39 5.80 4.58 1.90
N PHE A 40 5.05 3.87 1.06
CA PHE A 40 5.12 2.41 0.99
C PHE A 40 6.31 1.98 0.16
N ARG A 41 6.83 0.78 0.44
CA ARG A 41 7.86 0.14 -0.38
C ARG A 41 7.44 -1.26 -0.76
N GLN A 42 7.90 -1.72 -1.91
CA GLN A 42 7.63 -3.08 -2.37
C GLN A 42 8.39 -4.08 -1.51
N VAL A 43 7.69 -5.08 -0.99
CA VAL A 43 8.30 -6.11 -0.13
C VAL A 43 8.12 -7.53 -0.67
N SER A 44 7.64 -7.68 -1.90
CA SER A 44 7.51 -8.98 -2.55
C SER A 44 7.82 -8.87 -4.03
N ASP A 45 8.09 -10.03 -4.66
CA ASP A 45 8.09 -10.12 -6.11
C ASP A 45 6.66 -10.00 -6.63
N MET A 46 6.52 -9.76 -7.93
CA MET A 46 5.22 -9.73 -8.57
C MET A 46 4.59 -11.12 -8.54
N PHE A 47 3.30 -11.15 -8.25
CA PHE A 47 2.48 -12.37 -8.31
C PHE A 47 1.17 -12.06 -9.02
N LEU A 48 0.48 -13.11 -9.49
CA LEU A 48 -0.80 -12.94 -10.16
C LEU A 48 -1.94 -13.21 -9.18
N GLU A 49 -2.90 -12.29 -9.14
CA GLU A 49 -4.15 -12.43 -8.41
C GLU A 49 -5.27 -12.27 -9.42
N ASP A 50 -6.04 -13.33 -9.65
CA ASP A 50 -7.06 -13.37 -10.70
C ASP A 50 -6.49 -12.97 -12.07
N GLY A 51 -5.24 -13.37 -12.35
CA GLY A 51 -4.56 -13.05 -13.60
C GLY A 51 -4.06 -11.63 -13.70
N ILE A 52 -4.18 -10.82 -12.65
CA ILE A 52 -3.74 -9.43 -12.63
C ILE A 52 -2.44 -9.32 -11.81
N PRO A 53 -1.39 -8.67 -12.35
CA PRO A 53 -0.14 -8.52 -11.61
C PRO A 53 -0.31 -7.69 -10.34
N HIS A 54 0.16 -8.24 -9.22
CA HIS A 54 0.13 -7.61 -7.92
C HIS A 54 1.49 -7.69 -7.23
N ILE A 55 1.71 -6.82 -6.26
CA ILE A 55 2.86 -6.86 -5.36
C ILE A 55 2.39 -6.56 -3.94
N MET A 56 3.14 -7.03 -2.95
CA MET A 56 2.92 -6.60 -1.58
C MET A 56 3.74 -5.35 -1.32
N MET A 57 3.14 -4.37 -0.67
CA MET A 57 3.81 -3.12 -0.30
C MET A 57 3.63 -2.87 1.18
N ARG A 58 4.63 -2.26 1.79
CA ARG A 58 4.66 -2.01 3.23
C ARG A 58 4.98 -0.57 3.53
N PHE A 59 4.23 0.00 4.48
CA PHE A 59 4.55 1.28 5.09
C PHE A 59 5.04 1.01 6.52
N GLU A 60 6.22 1.54 6.83
CA GLU A 60 6.78 1.51 8.17
C GLU A 60 6.99 2.95 8.62
N PRO A 61 6.27 3.40 9.66
CA PRO A 61 6.41 4.77 10.15
C PRO A 61 7.78 5.05 10.78
#